data_f1c657b3e6f6dfbcccc1ae879e4c7ceb
#
_entry.id   f1c657b3e6f6dfbcccc1ae879e4c7ceb
#
_cell.length_a   1.000
_cell.length_b   1.000
_cell.length_c   1.000
_cell.angle_alpha   90.00
_cell.angle_beta   90.00
_cell.angle_gamma   90.00
#
_symmetry.space_group_name_H-M   'P 1'
#
loop_
_entity.id
_entity.type
_entity.pdbx_description
1 polymer ?
#
loop_
_entity_poly.entity_id
_entity_poly.type
_entity_poly.pdbx_seq_one_letter_code
_entity_poly.pdbx_strand_id
1 'polypeptide(L)'
;MLPARPTSWKGHEVLIKAVAALNRPDVTLLLLGAGDGAPRFVAGLEQLARKTGLDGRLRIAAGSDDMPSALMLADVIAMPSTVPEPFGRVAVEAGAMGRPIVAFNHGGAVESVLNGQTGWLAEPGDISDLSRALGTALDLSQEKRAELAKKSRAHIIKSFSKEKMCQKTLEIYDELLQNRARTSDNIIR
;
A
#
# COMPACT_ATOMS: atom_id res chain seq x y z
N MET A 1 -4.48 2.66 8.61
CA MET A 1 -5.53 2.92 7.59
C MET A 1 -5.32 2.04 6.37
N LEU A 2 -6.40 1.54 5.75
CA LEU A 2 -6.39 0.90 4.43
C LEU A 2 -7.18 1.78 3.45
N PRO A 3 -6.52 2.49 2.52
CA PRO A 3 -7.17 3.25 1.47
C PRO A 3 -7.44 2.33 0.26
N ALA A 4 -8.64 1.77 0.18
CA ALA A 4 -8.99 0.82 -0.88
C ALA A 4 -10.50 0.75 -1.13
N ARG A 5 -10.88 0.55 -2.39
CA ARG A 5 -12.26 0.25 -2.78
C ARG A 5 -12.75 -1.04 -2.13
N PRO A 6 -14.07 -1.20 -1.91
CA PRO A 6 -14.65 -2.37 -1.25
C PRO A 6 -14.65 -3.61 -2.16
N THR A 7 -13.50 -4.27 -2.24
CA THR A 7 -13.31 -5.50 -3.01
C THR A 7 -12.62 -6.55 -2.14
N SER A 8 -12.98 -7.82 -2.33
CA SER A 8 -12.49 -8.94 -1.50
C SER A 8 -10.96 -9.07 -1.52
N TRP A 9 -10.34 -8.83 -2.66
CA TRP A 9 -8.90 -9.01 -2.84
C TRP A 9 -8.02 -7.89 -2.25
N LYS A 10 -8.60 -6.75 -1.85
CA LYS A 10 -7.85 -5.66 -1.18
C LYS A 10 -7.50 -5.95 0.28
N GLY A 11 -7.95 -7.09 0.82
CA GLY A 11 -7.51 -7.57 2.13
C GLY A 11 -8.16 -6.91 3.35
N HIS A 12 -9.36 -6.31 3.20
CA HIS A 12 -10.09 -5.69 4.30
C HIS A 12 -10.30 -6.65 5.48
N GLU A 13 -10.76 -7.88 5.19
CA GLU A 13 -11.01 -8.90 6.22
C GLU A 13 -9.72 -9.37 6.90
N VAL A 14 -8.65 -9.55 6.10
CA VAL A 14 -7.34 -9.95 6.60
C VAL A 14 -6.80 -8.88 7.53
N LEU A 15 -6.93 -7.60 7.16
CA LEU A 15 -6.50 -6.48 7.99
C LEU A 15 -7.29 -6.38 9.30
N ILE A 16 -8.60 -6.58 9.28
CA ILE A 16 -9.43 -6.61 10.50
C ILE A 16 -8.91 -7.68 11.46
N LYS A 17 -8.64 -8.90 10.96
CA LYS A 17 -8.10 -10.00 11.76
C LYS A 17 -6.70 -9.69 12.30
N ALA A 18 -5.82 -9.11 11.49
CA ALA A 18 -4.47 -8.74 11.90
C ALA A 18 -4.45 -7.63 12.96
N VAL A 19 -5.31 -6.60 12.82
CA VAL A 19 -5.43 -5.54 13.82
C VAL A 19 -6.07 -6.05 15.11
N ALA A 20 -7.02 -6.97 15.02
CA ALA A 20 -7.56 -7.64 16.21
C ALA A 20 -6.49 -8.43 16.97
N ALA A 21 -5.63 -9.16 16.25
CA ALA A 21 -4.54 -9.94 16.81
C ALA A 21 -3.45 -9.09 17.50
N LEU A 22 -3.34 -7.79 17.19
CA LEU A 22 -2.46 -6.86 17.92
C LEU A 22 -2.83 -6.74 19.40
N ASN A 23 -4.08 -6.97 19.74
CA ASN A 23 -4.62 -6.78 21.10
C ASN A 23 -4.28 -5.39 21.70
N ARG A 24 -4.38 -4.33 20.89
CA ARG A 24 -4.04 -2.94 21.21
C ARG A 24 -5.32 -2.09 21.27
N PRO A 25 -5.82 -1.71 22.45
CA PRO A 25 -7.04 -0.91 22.58
C PRO A 25 -6.90 0.54 22.08
N ASP A 26 -5.69 1.03 21.98
CA ASP A 26 -5.33 2.36 21.47
C ASP A 26 -5.34 2.46 19.93
N VAL A 27 -5.46 1.33 19.22
CA VAL A 27 -5.43 1.31 17.74
C VAL A 27 -6.84 1.37 17.18
N THR A 28 -7.08 2.34 16.30
CA THR A 28 -8.29 2.46 15.46
C THR A 28 -7.97 2.07 14.03
N LEU A 29 -8.80 1.23 13.42
CA LEU A 29 -8.70 0.85 12.02
C LEU A 29 -9.65 1.71 11.18
N LEU A 30 -9.09 2.46 10.22
CA LEU A 30 -9.83 3.20 9.21
C LEU A 30 -9.76 2.47 7.86
N LEU A 31 -10.92 2.10 7.31
CA LEU A 31 -11.08 1.60 5.95
C LEU A 31 -11.63 2.75 5.08
N LEU A 32 -10.75 3.41 4.36
CA LEU A 32 -11.07 4.57 3.51
C LEU A 32 -11.40 4.09 2.09
N GLY A 33 -12.54 4.52 1.55
CA GLY A 33 -13.05 4.08 0.24
C GLY A 33 -13.89 2.80 0.31
N ALA A 34 -13.93 2.13 1.45
CA ALA A 34 -14.78 0.95 1.63
C ALA A 34 -16.27 1.31 1.77
N GLY A 35 -16.58 2.56 2.14
CA GLY A 35 -17.95 3.06 2.24
C GLY A 35 -18.66 3.31 0.90
N ASP A 36 -17.93 3.24 -0.22
CA ASP A 36 -18.45 3.60 -1.53
C ASP A 36 -19.26 2.46 -2.18
N GLY A 37 -20.55 2.44 -1.96
CA GLY A 37 -21.49 1.70 -2.81
C GLY A 37 -21.57 0.18 -2.64
N ALA A 38 -21.08 -0.40 -1.54
CA ALA A 38 -21.11 -1.84 -1.29
C ALA A 38 -21.72 -2.22 0.09
N PRO A 39 -23.00 -1.95 0.36
CA PRO A 39 -23.57 -2.07 1.69
C PRO A 39 -23.48 -3.49 2.28
N ARG A 40 -23.64 -4.53 1.47
CA ARG A 40 -23.48 -5.92 1.94
C ARG A 40 -22.06 -6.24 2.34
N PHE A 41 -21.07 -5.73 1.60
CA PHE A 41 -19.67 -5.89 1.92
C PHE A 41 -19.33 -5.17 3.24
N VAL A 42 -19.76 -3.93 3.38
CA VAL A 42 -19.59 -3.13 4.61
C VAL A 42 -20.20 -3.85 5.81
N ALA A 43 -21.45 -4.32 5.71
CA ALA A 43 -22.11 -5.06 6.79
C ALA A 43 -21.32 -6.32 7.20
N GLY A 44 -20.71 -7.02 6.23
CA GLY A 44 -19.82 -8.17 6.49
C GLY A 44 -18.57 -7.77 7.28
N LEU A 45 -17.93 -6.65 6.93
CA LEU A 45 -16.76 -6.14 7.65
C LEU A 45 -17.10 -5.71 9.08
N GLU A 46 -18.23 -5.04 9.27
CA GLU A 46 -18.71 -4.67 10.61
C GLU A 46 -19.03 -5.90 11.47
N GLN A 47 -19.67 -6.93 10.88
CA GLN A 47 -19.92 -8.19 11.58
C GLN A 47 -18.62 -8.88 11.97
N LEU A 48 -17.61 -8.88 11.09
CA LEU A 48 -16.29 -9.43 11.37
C LEU A 48 -15.62 -8.66 12.51
N ALA A 49 -15.66 -7.32 12.48
CA ALA A 49 -15.09 -6.48 13.53
C ALA A 49 -15.72 -6.78 14.91
N ARG A 50 -17.05 -6.93 14.98
CA ARG A 50 -17.73 -7.36 16.22
C ARG A 50 -17.23 -8.73 16.70
N LYS A 51 -17.14 -9.72 15.81
CA LYS A 51 -16.66 -11.07 16.15
C LYS A 51 -15.21 -11.10 16.62
N THR A 52 -14.38 -10.16 16.18
CA THR A 52 -12.95 -10.10 16.50
C THR A 52 -12.61 -9.10 17.60
N GLY A 53 -13.62 -8.45 18.23
CA GLY A 53 -13.39 -7.51 19.31
C GLY A 53 -12.87 -6.13 18.86
N LEU A 54 -13.05 -5.79 17.59
CA LEU A 54 -12.76 -4.46 17.04
C LEU A 54 -13.98 -3.54 17.03
N ASP A 55 -15.07 -3.94 17.67
CA ASP A 55 -16.25 -3.10 17.75
C ASP A 55 -15.91 -1.76 18.43
N GLY A 56 -16.44 -0.67 17.89
CA GLY A 56 -16.10 0.68 18.34
C GLY A 56 -14.74 1.23 17.89
N ARG A 57 -13.85 0.39 17.36
CA ARG A 57 -12.52 0.78 16.84
C ARG A 57 -12.36 0.64 15.32
N LEU A 58 -13.35 0.11 14.63
CA LEU A 58 -13.44 0.14 13.18
C LEU A 58 -14.15 1.42 12.73
N ARG A 59 -13.57 2.09 11.75
CA ARG A 59 -14.17 3.24 11.02
C ARG A 59 -14.18 2.90 9.55
N ILE A 60 -15.32 3.06 8.91
CA ILE A 60 -15.49 2.86 7.47
C ILE A 60 -15.95 4.19 6.89
N ALA A 61 -15.24 4.70 5.90
CA ALA A 61 -15.52 5.96 5.27
C ALA A 61 -15.53 5.83 3.74
N ALA A 62 -16.19 6.76 3.08
CA ALA A 62 -16.08 6.97 1.63
C ALA A 62 -14.66 7.35 1.23
N GLY A 63 -14.35 7.27 -0.05
CA GLY A 63 -13.08 7.74 -0.60
C GLY A 63 -12.89 9.25 -0.42
N SER A 64 -11.67 9.70 -0.68
CA SER A 64 -11.31 11.12 -0.64
C SER A 64 -10.73 11.54 -1.98
N ASP A 65 -11.08 12.73 -2.44
CA ASP A 65 -10.45 13.37 -3.60
C ASP A 65 -9.09 13.99 -3.24
N ASP A 66 -8.84 14.24 -1.93
CA ASP A 66 -7.55 14.67 -1.39
C ASP A 66 -6.87 13.50 -0.65
N MET A 67 -6.32 12.56 -1.42
CA MET A 67 -5.58 11.42 -0.87
C MET A 67 -4.32 11.81 -0.09
N PRO A 68 -3.52 12.82 -0.50
CA PRO A 68 -2.40 13.28 0.32
C PRO A 68 -2.80 13.64 1.75
N SER A 69 -3.81 14.48 1.93
CA SER A 69 -4.31 14.85 3.26
C SER A 69 -4.89 13.65 4.02
N ALA A 70 -5.63 12.78 3.34
CA ALA A 70 -6.17 11.56 3.94
C ALA A 70 -5.07 10.62 4.45
N LEU A 71 -4.00 10.40 3.68
CA LEU A 71 -2.85 9.58 4.10
C LEU A 71 -2.14 10.19 5.33
N MET A 72 -2.12 11.51 5.45
CA MET A 72 -1.49 12.20 6.60
C MET A 72 -2.26 12.00 7.92
N LEU A 73 -3.52 11.58 7.89
CA LEU A 73 -4.28 11.23 9.10
C LEU A 73 -3.83 9.92 9.74
N ALA A 74 -3.15 9.05 9.00
CA ALA A 74 -2.81 7.72 9.49
C ALA A 74 -1.39 7.66 10.07
N ASP A 75 -1.22 6.90 11.15
CA ASP A 75 0.11 6.54 11.66
C ASP A 75 0.77 5.47 10.82
N VAL A 76 -0.01 4.54 10.29
CA VAL A 76 0.43 3.43 9.44
C VAL A 76 -0.56 3.21 8.32
N ILE A 77 -0.07 3.06 7.11
CA ILE A 77 -0.85 2.64 5.95
C ILE A 77 -0.69 1.13 5.77
N ALA A 78 -1.77 0.44 5.44
CA ALA A 78 -1.75 -0.99 5.16
C ALA A 78 -2.22 -1.27 3.73
N MET A 79 -1.54 -2.20 3.05
CA MET A 79 -1.88 -2.69 1.71
C MET A 79 -1.77 -4.24 1.68
N PRO A 80 -2.63 -4.96 2.42
CA PRO A 80 -2.60 -6.41 2.52
C PRO A 80 -3.43 -7.07 1.42
N SER A 81 -3.25 -6.66 0.18
CA SER A 81 -3.96 -7.22 -0.98
C SER A 81 -3.68 -8.71 -1.09
N THR A 82 -4.73 -9.55 -1.16
CA THR A 82 -4.61 -11.02 -1.22
C THR A 82 -4.26 -11.55 -2.61
N VAL A 83 -4.30 -10.67 -3.61
CA VAL A 83 -3.84 -10.92 -4.98
C VAL A 83 -2.72 -9.93 -5.28
N PRO A 84 -1.63 -10.34 -5.94
CA PRO A 84 -0.54 -9.44 -6.31
C PRO A 84 -1.05 -8.22 -7.10
N GLU A 85 -0.77 -7.02 -6.59
CA GLU A 85 -1.06 -5.80 -7.34
C GLU A 85 0.02 -5.56 -8.39
N PRO A 86 -0.33 -5.23 -9.64
CA PRO A 86 0.67 -4.98 -10.67
C PRO A 86 1.67 -3.88 -10.31
N PHE A 87 1.20 -2.80 -9.65
CA PHE A 87 2.06 -1.67 -9.25
C PHE A 87 1.93 -1.34 -7.75
N GLY A 88 0.72 -1.32 -7.18
CA GLY A 88 0.52 -0.98 -5.76
C GLY A 88 0.64 0.52 -5.47
N ARG A 89 -0.18 1.35 -6.14
CA ARG A 89 -0.17 2.82 -5.98
C ARG A 89 -0.18 3.28 -4.53
N VAL A 90 -0.93 2.61 -3.67
CA VAL A 90 -1.05 2.95 -2.24
C VAL A 90 0.32 2.96 -1.55
N ALA A 91 1.20 2.00 -1.87
CA ALA A 91 2.55 1.95 -1.29
C ALA A 91 3.41 3.14 -1.74
N VAL A 92 3.35 3.48 -3.02
CA VAL A 92 4.06 4.64 -3.57
C VAL A 92 3.52 5.95 -2.99
N GLU A 93 2.21 6.12 -2.93
CA GLU A 93 1.55 7.30 -2.37
C GLU A 93 1.87 7.46 -0.87
N ALA A 94 1.78 6.38 -0.08
CA ALA A 94 2.17 6.39 1.34
C ALA A 94 3.64 6.77 1.52
N GLY A 95 4.54 6.18 0.73
CA GLY A 95 5.97 6.48 0.76
C GLY A 95 6.28 7.92 0.37
N ALA A 96 5.61 8.47 -0.64
CA ALA A 96 5.73 9.87 -1.04
C ALA A 96 5.30 10.84 0.08
N MET A 97 4.28 10.45 0.86
CA MET A 97 3.82 11.20 2.04
C MET A 97 4.65 10.91 3.31
N GLY A 98 5.67 10.06 3.21
CA GLY A 98 6.52 9.67 4.34
C GLY A 98 5.78 8.88 5.41
N ARG A 99 4.69 8.18 5.05
CA ARG A 99 3.94 7.34 5.98
C ARG A 99 4.48 5.92 6.00
N PRO A 100 4.66 5.31 7.18
CA PRO A 100 4.98 3.91 7.29
C PRO A 100 3.94 3.07 6.55
N ILE A 101 4.41 2.16 5.69
CA ILE A 101 3.57 1.23 4.95
C ILE A 101 3.82 -0.20 5.41
N VAL A 102 2.76 -0.98 5.57
CA VAL A 102 2.82 -2.42 5.76
C VAL A 102 2.04 -3.07 4.62
N ALA A 103 2.69 -3.93 3.86
CA ALA A 103 2.10 -4.58 2.69
C ALA A 103 2.43 -6.08 2.67
N PHE A 104 1.71 -6.87 1.88
CA PHE A 104 2.13 -8.23 1.60
C PHE A 104 3.30 -8.27 0.61
N ASN A 105 4.20 -9.23 0.82
CA ASN A 105 5.45 -9.43 0.08
C ASN A 105 5.20 -10.06 -1.30
N HIS A 106 4.45 -9.36 -2.16
CA HIS A 106 4.20 -9.78 -3.54
C HIS A 106 3.80 -8.60 -4.44
N GLY A 107 3.79 -8.84 -5.76
CA GLY A 107 3.44 -7.82 -6.76
C GLY A 107 4.31 -6.56 -6.65
N GLY A 108 3.78 -5.41 -7.02
CA GLY A 108 4.51 -4.13 -7.02
C GLY A 108 4.95 -3.63 -5.64
N ALA A 109 4.44 -4.23 -4.55
CA ALA A 109 4.88 -3.88 -3.20
C ALA A 109 6.37 -4.17 -2.98
N VAL A 110 6.90 -5.27 -3.53
CA VAL A 110 8.31 -5.67 -3.37
C VAL A 110 9.29 -4.70 -4.02
N GLU A 111 8.83 -3.92 -5.00
CA GLU A 111 9.64 -2.91 -5.67
C GLU A 111 9.57 -1.55 -4.95
N SER A 112 8.39 -1.22 -4.42
CA SER A 112 8.11 0.09 -3.83
C SER A 112 8.43 0.18 -2.34
N VAL A 113 8.49 -0.96 -1.62
CA VAL A 113 8.76 -1.01 -0.18
C VAL A 113 10.11 -1.69 0.09
N LEU A 114 11.06 -0.95 0.61
CA LEU A 114 12.32 -1.50 1.13
C LEU A 114 12.08 -2.01 2.55
N ASN A 115 11.97 -3.33 2.71
CA ASN A 115 11.60 -3.96 3.98
C ASN A 115 12.51 -3.52 5.14
N GLY A 116 11.92 -3.05 6.23
CA GLY A 116 12.62 -2.54 7.42
C GLY A 116 13.25 -1.15 7.25
N GLN A 117 13.17 -0.53 6.05
CA GLN A 117 13.77 0.79 5.78
C GLN A 117 12.73 1.85 5.42
N THR A 118 11.79 1.53 4.54
CA THR A 118 10.72 2.44 4.09
C THR A 118 9.34 1.95 4.49
N GLY A 119 9.24 0.74 5.00
CA GLY A 119 8.02 0.05 5.42
C GLY A 119 8.33 -1.41 5.74
N TRP A 120 7.29 -2.22 5.87
CA TRP A 120 7.41 -3.65 6.17
C TRP A 120 6.64 -4.48 5.16
N LEU A 121 7.23 -5.61 4.80
CA LEU A 121 6.62 -6.63 3.97
C LEU A 121 6.31 -7.85 4.84
N ALA A 122 5.05 -8.25 4.85
CA ALA A 122 4.57 -9.44 5.54
C ALA A 122 4.30 -10.57 4.55
N GLU A 123 4.37 -11.81 4.99
CA GLU A 123 4.11 -12.98 4.17
C GLU A 123 2.64 -12.99 3.70
N PRO A 124 2.39 -13.17 2.39
CA PRO A 124 1.03 -13.18 1.84
C PRO A 124 0.12 -14.19 2.53
N GLY A 125 -1.01 -13.70 3.06
CA GLY A 125 -2.01 -14.53 3.76
C GLY A 125 -1.69 -14.83 5.23
N ASP A 126 -0.49 -14.53 5.73
CA ASP A 126 -0.13 -14.72 7.13
C ASP A 126 -0.60 -13.54 7.99
N ILE A 127 -1.69 -13.78 8.75
CA ILE A 127 -2.29 -12.79 9.65
C ILE A 127 -1.35 -12.46 10.80
N SER A 128 -0.60 -13.43 11.32
CA SER A 128 0.33 -13.23 12.43
C SER A 128 1.50 -12.36 12.01
N ASP A 129 2.06 -12.60 10.84
CA ASP A 129 3.17 -11.82 10.31
C ASP A 129 2.73 -10.38 9.97
N LEU A 130 1.54 -10.23 9.36
CA LEU A 130 0.94 -8.92 9.12
C LEU A 130 0.71 -8.15 10.44
N SER A 131 0.19 -8.82 11.46
CA SER A 131 -0.02 -8.23 12.79
C SER A 131 1.31 -7.77 13.40
N ARG A 132 2.34 -8.61 13.37
CA ARG A 132 3.68 -8.28 13.85
C ARG A 132 4.27 -7.07 13.13
N ALA A 133 4.18 -7.02 11.81
CA ALA A 133 4.65 -5.90 11.00
C ALA A 133 3.90 -4.59 11.34
N LEU A 134 2.58 -4.66 11.52
CA LEU A 134 1.76 -3.51 11.96
C LEU A 134 2.19 -3.02 13.34
N GLY A 135 2.40 -3.93 14.30
CA GLY A 135 2.89 -3.60 15.64
C GLY A 135 4.24 -2.87 15.58
N THR A 136 5.19 -3.41 14.83
CA THR A 136 6.52 -2.80 14.62
C THR A 136 6.40 -1.38 14.04
N ALA A 137 5.51 -1.17 13.07
CA ALA A 137 5.30 0.14 12.46
C ALA A 137 4.62 1.14 13.42
N LEU A 138 3.70 0.68 14.26
CA LEU A 138 3.01 1.50 15.26
C LEU A 138 3.96 1.94 16.40
N ASP A 139 4.90 1.07 16.79
CA ASP A 139 5.83 1.29 17.91
C ASP A 139 7.06 2.14 17.56
N LEU A 140 7.11 2.68 16.34
CA LEU A 140 8.18 3.61 15.96
C LEU A 140 8.18 4.86 16.85
N SER A 141 9.35 5.19 17.41
CA SER A 141 9.54 6.50 18.04
C SER A 141 9.39 7.64 17.02
N GLN A 142 9.17 8.84 17.49
CA GLN A 142 9.04 10.02 16.63
C GLN A 142 10.27 10.21 15.74
N GLU A 143 11.48 10.01 16.27
CA GLU A 143 12.74 10.13 15.55
C GLU A 143 12.86 9.07 14.45
N LYS A 144 12.58 7.81 14.77
CA LYS A 144 12.60 6.72 13.78
C LYS A 144 11.54 6.89 12.70
N ARG A 145 10.36 7.41 13.06
CA ARG A 145 9.29 7.75 12.11
C ARG A 145 9.73 8.86 11.15
N ALA A 146 10.40 9.91 11.65
CA ALA A 146 10.93 10.98 10.83
C ALA A 146 12.06 10.49 9.89
N GLU A 147 12.95 9.63 10.37
CA GLU A 147 14.00 9.01 9.56
C GLU A 147 13.41 8.12 8.44
N LEU A 148 12.45 7.25 8.78
CA LEU A 148 11.73 6.42 7.81
C LEU A 148 11.03 7.28 6.77
N ALA A 149 10.34 8.35 7.18
CA ALA A 149 9.64 9.25 6.28
C ALA A 149 10.59 9.88 5.26
N LYS A 150 11.77 10.34 5.70
CA LYS A 150 12.80 10.91 4.82
C LYS A 150 13.32 9.87 3.81
N LYS A 151 13.66 8.65 4.28
CA LYS A 151 14.14 7.57 3.43
C LYS A 151 13.09 7.12 2.41
N SER A 152 11.86 6.92 2.87
CA SER A 152 10.75 6.50 2.03
C SER A 152 10.47 7.50 0.92
N ARG A 153 10.32 8.79 1.26
CA ARG A 153 10.10 9.84 0.27
C ARG A 153 11.25 9.93 -0.75
N ALA A 154 12.50 9.86 -0.30
CA ALA A 154 13.66 9.88 -1.20
C ALA A 154 13.66 8.70 -2.18
N HIS A 155 13.34 7.49 -1.68
CA HIS A 155 13.23 6.29 -2.51
C HIS A 155 12.14 6.44 -3.59
N ILE A 156 10.95 6.91 -3.20
CA ILE A 156 9.83 7.07 -4.13
C ILE A 156 10.14 8.13 -5.20
N ILE A 157 10.66 9.29 -4.82
CA ILE A 157 11.01 10.35 -5.78
C ILE A 157 12.07 9.85 -6.78
N LYS A 158 13.08 9.12 -6.30
CA LYS A 158 14.16 8.59 -7.15
C LYS A 158 13.68 7.54 -8.15
N SER A 159 12.72 6.67 -7.74
CA SER A 159 12.41 5.44 -8.48
C SER A 159 11.05 5.46 -9.17
N PHE A 160 10.08 6.22 -8.64
CA PHE A 160 8.67 6.15 -9.04
C PHE A 160 8.06 7.52 -9.37
N SER A 161 8.89 8.55 -9.61
CA SER A 161 8.39 9.84 -10.05
C SER A 161 7.82 9.77 -11.46
N LYS A 162 6.93 10.71 -11.81
CA LYS A 162 6.35 10.86 -13.15
C LYS A 162 7.46 11.06 -14.21
N GLU A 163 8.45 11.86 -13.88
CA GLU A 163 9.60 12.14 -14.75
C GLU A 163 10.37 10.86 -15.05
N LYS A 164 10.60 10.03 -14.04
CA LYS A 164 11.30 8.76 -14.21
C LYS A 164 10.49 7.76 -15.04
N MET A 165 9.17 7.73 -14.87
CA MET A 165 8.27 6.92 -15.70
C MET A 165 8.34 7.38 -17.16
N CYS A 166 8.21 8.67 -17.43
CA CYS A 166 8.28 9.22 -18.77
C CYS A 166 9.63 8.93 -19.44
N GLN A 167 10.73 9.17 -18.70
CA GLN A 167 12.08 8.90 -19.21
C GLN A 167 12.23 7.43 -19.65
N LYS A 168 11.90 6.48 -18.77
CA LYS A 168 11.99 5.05 -19.09
C LYS A 168 11.11 4.64 -20.27
N THR A 169 9.93 5.24 -20.41
CA THR A 169 9.02 4.97 -21.53
C THR A 169 9.62 5.44 -22.84
N LEU A 170 10.22 6.65 -22.86
CA LEU A 170 10.88 7.18 -24.05
C LEU A 170 12.12 6.36 -24.43
N GLU A 171 12.94 5.94 -23.48
CA GLU A 171 14.09 5.05 -23.70
C GLU A 171 13.68 3.76 -24.43
N ILE A 172 12.54 3.14 -24.02
CA ILE A 172 12.00 1.95 -24.70
C ILE A 172 11.55 2.27 -26.13
N TYR A 173 10.88 3.41 -26.35
CA TYR A 173 10.47 3.81 -27.70
C TYR A 173 11.67 4.04 -28.61
N ASP A 174 12.71 4.71 -28.14
CA ASP A 174 13.94 4.95 -28.91
C ASP A 174 14.63 3.63 -29.29
N GLU A 175 14.70 2.68 -28.33
CA GLU A 175 15.27 1.35 -28.61
C GLU A 175 14.48 0.60 -29.68
N LEU A 176 13.15 0.60 -29.59
CA LEU A 176 12.30 -0.06 -30.59
C LEU A 176 12.43 0.56 -31.99
N LEU A 177 12.50 1.89 -32.06
CA LEU A 177 12.69 2.60 -33.35
C LEU A 177 14.03 2.30 -33.95
N GLN A 178 15.13 2.28 -33.19
CA GLN A 178 16.47 1.93 -33.65
C GLN A 178 16.53 0.47 -34.15
N ASN A 179 15.91 -0.47 -33.45
CA ASN A 179 15.85 -1.86 -33.86
C ASN A 179 15.07 -2.04 -35.17
N ARG A 180 13.96 -1.30 -35.34
CA ARG A 180 13.19 -1.31 -36.58
C ARG A 180 14.00 -0.78 -37.78
N ALA A 181 14.74 0.31 -37.60
CA ALA A 181 15.61 0.86 -38.64
C ALA A 181 16.69 -0.15 -39.07
N ARG A 182 17.39 -0.80 -38.14
CA ARG A 182 18.39 -1.84 -38.41
C ARG A 182 17.83 -3.04 -39.15
N THR A 183 16.58 -3.44 -38.87
CA THR A 183 15.92 -4.57 -39.55
C THR A 183 15.56 -4.19 -41.00
N SER A 184 15.13 -2.95 -41.24
CA SER A 184 14.82 -2.47 -42.60
C SER A 184 16.06 -2.39 -43.50
N ASP A 185 17.20 -1.98 -42.98
CA ASP A 185 18.46 -1.91 -43.71
C ASP A 185 19.03 -3.29 -44.11
N ASN A 186 18.71 -4.33 -43.33
CA ASN A 186 19.10 -5.71 -43.61
C ASN A 186 18.22 -6.42 -44.65
N ILE A 187 17.05 -5.91 -44.98
CA ILE A 187 16.13 -6.50 -45.96
C ILE A 187 16.42 -5.94 -47.40
N ILE A 188 17.14 -4.81 -47.48
CA ILE A 188 17.44 -4.13 -48.74
C ILE A 188 18.82 -4.54 -49.29
N ARG A 189 19.55 -5.40 -48.63
CA ARG A 189 20.78 -6.03 -49.09
C ARG A 189 20.56 -7.48 -49.50
#